data_02a06b60a07a40a2892ee6ed23a14858
#
_entry.id   02a06b60a07a40a2892ee6ed23a14858
#
_cell.length_a   1.000
_cell.length_b   1.000
_cell.length_c   1.000
_cell.angle_alpha   90.00
_cell.angle_beta   90.00
_cell.angle_gamma   90.00
#
_symmetry.space_group_name_H-M   'P 1'
#
loop_
_entity.id
_entity.type
_entity.pdbx_description
1 polymer ?
#
loop_
_entity_poly.entity_id
_entity_poly.type
_entity_poly.pdbx_seq_one_letter_code
_entity_poly.pdbx_strand_id
1 'polypeptide(L)'
;MAVAARLDRLPVGRGAINRALALWIFDKHGTLQAVQHALKYRNRPRYGVPLGRLVGQAYAEAHPRPDGVIPIPLHPTRRLERGYNQSRMLGDGVADALNVPLRPGLLDRPRPTRSQTNLSRSARWQNVRDAFAAAEDPAHGRWLLVDDVLTTGSTCVAAAQTLHDAGAEAVSLATLALARQ
;
A
#
# COMPACT_ATOMS: atom_id res chain seq x y z
N MET A 1 -6.72 -15.73 -2.76
CA MET A 1 -5.68 -16.76 -2.45
C MET A 1 -4.26 -16.29 -2.79
N ALA A 2 -3.94 -15.85 -4.00
CA ALA A 2 -2.56 -15.47 -4.37
C ALA A 2 -1.95 -14.30 -3.56
N VAL A 3 -2.74 -13.33 -3.11
CA VAL A 3 -2.28 -12.20 -2.30
C VAL A 3 -1.93 -12.65 -0.89
N ALA A 4 -2.82 -13.35 -0.21
CA ALA A 4 -2.59 -13.87 1.14
C ALA A 4 -1.36 -14.77 1.19
N ALA A 5 -1.27 -15.77 0.29
CA ALA A 5 -0.13 -16.67 0.22
C ALA A 5 1.22 -15.96 -0.03
N ARG A 6 1.21 -14.79 -0.66
CA ARG A 6 2.41 -13.97 -0.85
C ARG A 6 2.84 -13.25 0.42
N LEU A 7 1.89 -12.71 1.15
CA LEU A 7 2.14 -11.99 2.41
C LEU A 7 2.60 -12.96 3.51
N ASP A 8 1.99 -14.15 3.59
CA ASP A 8 2.33 -15.17 4.59
C ASP A 8 3.74 -15.77 4.44
N ARG A 9 4.38 -15.58 3.28
CA ARG A 9 5.77 -16.00 3.06
C ARG A 9 6.80 -15.07 3.70
N LEU A 10 6.39 -13.92 4.26
CA LEU A 10 7.28 -13.00 4.95
C LEU A 10 7.44 -13.43 6.41
N PRO A 11 8.61 -13.19 7.05
CA PRO A 11 8.90 -13.63 8.44
C PRO A 11 7.86 -13.20 9.47
N VAL A 12 7.26 -12.04 9.27
CA VAL A 12 6.20 -11.47 10.14
C VAL A 12 4.90 -11.24 9.37
N GLY A 13 4.73 -11.88 8.21
CA GLY A 13 3.56 -11.67 7.36
C GLY A 13 2.28 -12.24 7.94
N ARG A 14 2.38 -13.30 8.73
CA ARG A 14 1.21 -13.96 9.33
C ARG A 14 0.59 -13.06 10.40
N GLY A 15 -0.67 -12.68 10.16
CA GLY A 15 -1.44 -11.84 11.08
C GLY A 15 -1.19 -10.33 10.96
N ALA A 16 -0.15 -9.86 10.26
CA ALA A 16 0.07 -8.43 10.07
C ALA A 16 -0.98 -7.79 9.15
N ILE A 17 -1.52 -8.53 8.22
CA ILE A 17 -2.57 -8.07 7.30
C ILE A 17 -3.75 -9.04 7.37
N ASN A 18 -4.87 -8.57 7.87
CA ASN A 18 -6.07 -9.39 8.11
C ASN A 18 -6.80 -9.75 6.81
N ARG A 19 -6.86 -8.80 5.86
CA ARG A 19 -7.51 -8.96 4.56
C ARG A 19 -6.70 -8.27 3.49
N ALA A 20 -6.70 -8.82 2.27
CA ALA A 20 -5.98 -8.20 1.18
C ALA A 20 -6.70 -8.37 -0.15
N LEU A 21 -6.77 -7.28 -0.92
CA LEU A 21 -7.32 -7.22 -2.26
C LEU A 21 -6.29 -6.65 -3.24
N ALA A 22 -6.18 -7.27 -4.40
CA ALA A 22 -5.54 -6.66 -5.57
C ALA A 22 -6.54 -6.70 -6.72
N LEU A 23 -6.83 -5.53 -7.30
CA LEU A 23 -7.88 -5.42 -8.32
C LEU A 23 -7.51 -6.18 -9.60
N TRP A 24 -6.23 -6.10 -10.01
CA TRP A 24 -5.73 -6.77 -11.21
C TRP A 24 -4.46 -7.58 -10.96
N ILE A 25 -4.17 -8.51 -11.87
CA ILE A 25 -2.87 -9.19 -11.92
C ILE A 25 -1.98 -8.42 -12.89
N PHE A 26 -0.81 -8.00 -12.42
CA PHE A 26 0.18 -7.27 -13.21
C PHE A 26 1.08 -8.23 -13.98
N ASP A 27 1.08 -8.10 -15.30
CA ASP A 27 2.03 -8.79 -16.18
C ASP A 27 3.07 -7.80 -16.72
N LYS A 28 4.35 -8.19 -16.73
CA LYS A 28 5.48 -7.29 -17.07
C LYS A 28 5.43 -6.70 -18.48
N HIS A 29 4.59 -7.23 -19.35
CA HIS A 29 4.45 -6.79 -20.74
C HIS A 29 3.04 -6.34 -21.10
N GLY A 30 2.15 -6.18 -20.11
CA GLY A 30 0.73 -5.85 -20.29
C GLY A 30 0.41 -4.36 -20.17
N THR A 31 -0.82 -4.01 -20.52
CA THR A 31 -1.38 -2.64 -20.47
C THR A 31 -1.24 -1.99 -19.08
N LEU A 32 -1.29 -2.79 -18.00
CA LEU A 32 -1.11 -2.31 -16.63
C LEU A 32 0.30 -1.73 -16.35
N GLN A 33 1.33 -2.17 -17.08
CA GLN A 33 2.65 -1.55 -16.99
C GLN A 33 2.63 -0.10 -17.47
N ALA A 34 1.91 0.19 -18.55
CA ALA A 34 1.75 1.54 -19.06
C ALA A 34 0.98 2.44 -18.08
N VAL A 35 -0.06 1.90 -17.43
CA VAL A 35 -0.84 2.60 -16.39
C VAL A 35 0.04 2.89 -15.17
N GLN A 36 0.79 1.92 -14.68
CA GLN A 36 1.71 2.09 -13.55
C GLN A 36 2.82 3.10 -13.89
N HIS A 37 3.38 3.03 -15.09
CA HIS A 37 4.39 3.98 -15.56
C HIS A 37 3.82 5.39 -15.69
N ALA A 38 2.57 5.52 -16.15
CA ALA A 38 1.88 6.80 -16.21
C ALA A 38 1.64 7.40 -14.82
N LEU A 39 1.25 6.57 -13.84
CA LEU A 39 1.11 6.96 -12.44
C LEU A 39 2.46 7.32 -11.79
N LYS A 40 3.58 6.71 -12.18
CA LYS A 40 4.89 6.95 -11.54
C LYS A 40 5.72 8.06 -12.18
N TYR A 41 5.64 8.22 -13.50
CA TYR A 41 6.66 8.98 -14.23
C TYR A 41 6.12 10.03 -15.22
N ARG A 42 4.84 9.98 -15.57
CA ARG A 42 4.28 10.92 -16.57
C ARG A 42 3.53 12.10 -15.95
N ASN A 43 3.72 12.36 -14.66
CA ASN A 43 3.03 13.44 -13.93
C ASN A 43 1.51 13.51 -14.23
N ARG A 44 0.85 12.33 -14.21
CA ARG A 44 -0.59 12.22 -14.46
C ARG A 44 -1.34 11.76 -13.19
N PRO A 45 -1.31 12.54 -12.10
CA PRO A 45 -2.01 12.21 -10.85
C PRO A 45 -3.52 12.04 -11.06
N ARG A 46 -4.07 12.65 -12.12
CA ARG A 46 -5.50 12.60 -12.48
C ARG A 46 -6.08 11.18 -12.65
N TYR A 47 -5.25 10.18 -12.94
CA TYR A 47 -5.70 8.79 -13.03
C TYR A 47 -5.79 8.07 -11.68
N GLY A 48 -5.12 8.58 -10.64
CA GLY A 48 -5.07 7.93 -9.34
C GLY A 48 -6.44 7.84 -8.68
N VAL A 49 -7.18 8.94 -8.62
CA VAL A 49 -8.50 8.99 -7.98
C VAL A 49 -9.53 8.08 -8.67
N PRO A 50 -9.73 8.12 -10.00
CA PRO A 50 -10.64 7.18 -10.68
C PRO A 50 -10.28 5.71 -10.48
N LEU A 51 -8.99 5.37 -10.55
CA LEU A 51 -8.52 4.00 -10.31
C LEU A 51 -8.71 3.60 -8.85
N GLY A 52 -8.49 4.52 -7.92
CA GLY A 52 -8.76 4.32 -6.50
C GLY A 52 -10.23 4.02 -6.21
N ARG A 53 -11.15 4.71 -6.89
CA ARG A 53 -12.60 4.42 -6.76
C ARG A 53 -12.94 2.99 -7.18
N LEU A 54 -12.36 2.48 -8.26
CA LEU A 54 -12.55 1.09 -8.68
C LEU A 54 -12.03 0.10 -7.63
N VAL A 55 -10.85 0.39 -7.05
CA VAL A 55 -10.31 -0.43 -5.94
C VAL A 55 -11.22 -0.38 -4.71
N GLY A 56 -11.73 0.78 -4.34
CA GLY A 56 -12.63 0.98 -3.21
C GLY A 56 -13.97 0.26 -3.40
N GLN A 57 -14.56 0.32 -4.58
CA GLN A 57 -15.79 -0.41 -4.93
C GLN A 57 -15.59 -1.91 -4.80
N ALA A 58 -14.53 -2.46 -5.41
CA ALA A 58 -14.21 -3.89 -5.30
C ALA A 58 -13.91 -4.32 -3.85
N TYR A 59 -13.30 -3.44 -3.06
CA TYR A 59 -13.07 -3.71 -1.64
C TYR A 59 -14.39 -3.76 -0.86
N ALA A 60 -15.31 -2.83 -1.10
CA ALA A 60 -16.62 -2.77 -0.44
C ALA A 60 -17.48 -4.01 -0.69
N GLU A 61 -17.39 -4.61 -1.88
CA GLU A 61 -18.10 -5.84 -2.24
C GLU A 61 -17.56 -7.07 -1.49
N ALA A 62 -16.26 -7.10 -1.17
CA ALA A 62 -15.58 -8.29 -0.64
C ALA A 62 -15.31 -8.23 0.86
N HIS A 63 -15.28 -7.02 1.47
CA HIS A 63 -14.77 -6.83 2.81
C HIS A 63 -15.58 -5.80 3.62
N PRO A 64 -15.60 -5.93 4.97
CA PRO A 64 -16.19 -4.92 5.83
C PRO A 64 -15.54 -3.54 5.67
N ARG A 65 -16.32 -2.49 5.89
CA ARG A 65 -15.86 -1.11 5.84
C ARG A 65 -14.80 -0.85 6.91
N PRO A 66 -13.65 -0.27 6.54
CA PRO A 66 -12.63 0.18 7.50
C PRO A 66 -13.03 1.49 8.18
N ASP A 67 -12.31 1.87 9.23
CA ASP A 67 -12.51 3.16 9.90
C ASP A 67 -11.81 4.31 9.16
N GLY A 68 -10.85 3.99 8.28
CA GLY A 68 -10.20 4.94 7.38
C GLY A 68 -9.18 4.28 6.46
N VAL A 69 -8.67 5.09 5.54
CA VAL A 69 -7.68 4.70 4.52
C VAL A 69 -6.33 5.35 4.83
N ILE A 70 -5.28 4.55 4.82
CA ILE A 70 -3.90 5.02 4.99
C ILE A 70 -3.12 4.71 3.70
N PRO A 71 -2.70 5.72 2.92
CA PRO A 71 -1.84 5.51 1.77
C PRO A 71 -0.42 5.19 2.23
N ILE A 72 0.22 4.18 1.66
CA ILE A 72 1.63 3.88 1.97
C ILE A 72 2.50 5.08 1.56
N PRO A 73 3.27 5.66 2.51
CA PRO A 73 4.08 6.84 2.24
C PRO A 73 5.32 6.52 1.42
N LEU A 74 5.70 7.47 0.57
CA LEU A 74 7.01 7.51 -0.07
C LEU A 74 8.02 8.17 0.87
N HIS A 75 9.29 7.72 0.79
CA HIS A 75 10.39 8.47 1.40
C HIS A 75 10.47 9.89 0.80
N PRO A 76 10.82 10.93 1.60
CA PRO A 76 10.87 12.33 1.14
C PRO A 76 11.64 12.53 -0.17
N THR A 77 12.83 11.93 -0.33
CA THR A 77 13.61 11.99 -1.56
C THR A 77 12.82 11.51 -2.78
N ARG A 78 12.13 10.36 -2.66
CA ARG A 78 11.32 9.85 -3.76
C ARG A 78 10.07 10.69 -4.03
N ARG A 79 9.54 11.32 -2.99
CA ARG A 79 8.42 12.27 -3.14
C ARG A 79 8.86 13.51 -3.89
N LEU A 80 10.07 14.02 -3.64
CA LEU A 80 10.65 15.14 -4.39
C LEU A 80 10.93 14.76 -5.85
N GLU A 81 11.50 13.59 -6.11
CA GLU A 81 11.77 13.09 -7.47
C GLU A 81 10.48 12.91 -8.30
N ARG A 82 9.38 12.48 -7.69
CA ARG A 82 8.12 12.17 -8.36
C ARG A 82 7.10 13.30 -8.36
N GLY A 83 7.29 14.31 -7.48
CA GLY A 83 6.36 15.41 -7.27
C GLY A 83 5.10 15.04 -6.45
N TYR A 84 4.74 13.76 -6.34
CA TYR A 84 3.56 13.30 -5.60
C TYR A 84 3.69 11.83 -5.15
N ASN A 85 2.79 11.41 -4.24
CA ASN A 85 2.64 10.04 -3.81
C ASN A 85 1.46 9.38 -4.55
N GLN A 86 1.75 8.40 -5.42
CA GLN A 86 0.73 7.67 -6.18
C GLN A 86 -0.26 6.90 -5.30
N SER A 87 0.24 6.32 -4.19
CA SER A 87 -0.61 5.60 -3.24
C SER A 87 -1.60 6.54 -2.54
N ARG A 88 -1.22 7.84 -2.37
CA ARG A 88 -2.15 8.86 -1.87
C ARG A 88 -3.27 9.15 -2.87
N MET A 89 -2.94 9.33 -4.16
CA MET A 89 -3.96 9.58 -5.19
C MET A 89 -4.95 8.41 -5.33
N LEU A 90 -4.45 7.18 -5.21
CA LEU A 90 -5.31 6.00 -5.13
C LEU A 90 -6.14 6.01 -3.84
N GLY A 91 -5.51 6.30 -2.71
CA GLY A 91 -6.16 6.38 -1.40
C GLY A 91 -7.29 7.39 -1.34
N ASP A 92 -7.13 8.56 -1.99
CA ASP A 92 -8.21 9.57 -2.12
C ASP A 92 -9.46 8.95 -2.79
N GLY A 93 -9.27 8.21 -3.89
CA GLY A 93 -10.35 7.52 -4.59
C GLY A 93 -10.97 6.37 -3.79
N VAL A 94 -10.14 5.59 -3.09
CA VAL A 94 -10.62 4.50 -2.22
C VAL A 94 -11.45 5.06 -1.06
N ALA A 95 -10.95 6.10 -0.40
CA ALA A 95 -11.63 6.77 0.72
C ALA A 95 -12.99 7.34 0.29
N ASP A 96 -13.03 7.98 -0.88
CA ASP A 96 -14.26 8.49 -1.48
C ASP A 96 -15.27 7.36 -1.76
N ALA A 97 -14.86 6.28 -2.40
CA ALA A 97 -15.73 5.15 -2.71
C ALA A 97 -16.27 4.43 -1.46
N LEU A 98 -15.47 4.35 -0.39
CA LEU A 98 -15.85 3.74 0.88
C LEU A 98 -16.56 4.71 1.83
N ASN A 99 -16.60 6.01 1.51
CA ASN A 99 -17.11 7.08 2.37
C ASN A 99 -16.45 7.04 3.77
N VAL A 100 -15.12 6.98 3.82
CA VAL A 100 -14.30 7.00 5.05
C VAL A 100 -13.19 8.03 4.93
N PRO A 101 -12.62 8.53 6.07
CA PRO A 101 -11.55 9.50 6.01
C PRO A 101 -10.25 8.92 5.43
N LEU A 102 -9.51 9.74 4.65
CA LEU A 102 -8.12 9.48 4.31
C LEU A 102 -7.23 10.00 5.47
N ARG A 103 -6.30 9.17 5.94
CA ARG A 103 -5.42 9.44 7.08
C ARG A 103 -3.93 9.30 6.72
N PRO A 104 -3.39 10.15 5.85
CA PRO A 104 -1.99 10.03 5.43
C PRO A 104 -0.99 10.33 6.55
N GLY A 105 -1.39 11.08 7.59
CA GLY A 105 -0.52 11.43 8.71
C GLY A 105 -0.33 10.33 9.75
N LEU A 106 -1.12 9.24 9.70
CA LEU A 106 -0.96 8.14 10.65
C LEU A 106 0.26 7.25 10.39
N LEU A 107 0.84 7.33 9.22
CA LEU A 107 2.04 6.59 8.83
C LEU A 107 3.00 7.48 8.08
N ASP A 108 4.25 7.52 8.51
CA ASP A 108 5.34 8.21 7.83
C ASP A 108 6.47 7.25 7.45
N ARG A 109 7.36 7.70 6.57
CA ARG A 109 8.53 6.93 6.12
C ARG A 109 9.80 7.78 6.20
N PRO A 110 10.31 8.01 7.42
CA PRO A 110 11.45 8.90 7.65
C PRO A 110 12.78 8.35 7.15
N ARG A 111 12.92 7.01 7.04
CA ARG A 111 14.20 6.38 6.66
C ARG A 111 14.25 6.01 5.19
N PRO A 112 15.34 6.38 4.47
CA PRO A 112 15.52 5.98 3.10
C PRO A 112 15.75 4.46 3.02
N THR A 113 15.12 3.82 2.06
CA THR A 113 15.39 2.41 1.72
C THR A 113 16.12 2.33 0.40
N ARG A 114 17.12 1.44 0.29
CA ARG A 114 17.84 1.20 -0.97
C ARG A 114 16.86 0.74 -2.05
N SER A 115 17.18 1.00 -3.32
CA SER A 115 16.39 0.50 -4.44
C SER A 115 16.23 -1.02 -4.34
N GLN A 116 14.97 -1.50 -4.46
CA GLN A 116 14.64 -2.92 -4.23
C GLN A 116 14.83 -3.80 -5.48
N THR A 117 15.30 -3.23 -6.60
CA THR A 117 15.25 -3.88 -7.91
C THR A 117 16.10 -5.16 -7.98
N ASN A 118 17.20 -5.23 -7.21
CA ASN A 118 18.15 -6.36 -7.22
C ASN A 118 18.29 -7.07 -5.86
N LEU A 119 17.37 -6.84 -4.92
CA LEU A 119 17.46 -7.46 -3.59
C LEU A 119 16.67 -8.77 -3.53
N SER A 120 17.20 -9.77 -2.81
CA SER A 120 16.47 -10.96 -2.41
C SER A 120 15.26 -10.61 -1.52
N ARG A 121 14.34 -11.55 -1.32
CA ARG A 121 13.14 -11.32 -0.48
C ARG A 121 13.52 -10.98 0.96
N SER A 122 14.46 -11.70 1.56
CA SER A 122 14.95 -11.45 2.93
C SER A 122 15.65 -10.10 3.04
N ALA A 123 16.49 -9.74 2.07
CA ALA A 123 17.15 -8.45 2.03
C ALA A 123 16.16 -7.29 1.83
N ARG A 124 15.08 -7.49 1.06
CA ARG A 124 13.99 -6.50 0.96
C ARG A 124 13.25 -6.32 2.27
N TRP A 125 13.01 -7.40 3.00
CA TRP A 125 12.40 -7.32 4.33
C TRP A 125 13.28 -6.52 5.30
N GLN A 126 14.55 -6.87 5.45
CA GLN A 126 15.50 -6.14 6.30
C GLN A 126 15.61 -4.66 5.94
N ASN A 127 15.55 -4.35 4.63
CA ASN A 127 15.64 -2.98 4.13
C ASN A 127 14.41 -2.11 4.47
N VAL A 128 13.24 -2.70 4.72
CA VAL A 128 11.99 -1.93 4.92
C VAL A 128 11.39 -2.05 6.32
N ARG A 129 11.80 -3.03 7.14
CA ARG A 129 11.18 -3.28 8.45
C ARG A 129 11.18 -2.06 9.38
N ASP A 130 12.25 -1.26 9.35
CA ASP A 130 12.44 -0.09 10.20
C ASP A 130 12.24 1.23 9.42
N ALA A 131 11.62 1.17 8.23
CA ALA A 131 11.48 2.32 7.36
C ALA A 131 10.32 3.24 7.75
N PHE A 132 9.34 2.70 8.46
CA PHE A 132 8.11 3.39 8.81
C PHE A 132 8.10 3.85 10.26
N ALA A 133 7.32 4.89 10.52
CA ALA A 133 6.97 5.36 11.85
C ALA A 133 5.46 5.67 11.87
N ALA A 134 4.78 5.27 12.95
CA ALA A 134 3.41 5.71 13.19
C ALA A 134 3.42 7.09 13.86
N ALA A 135 2.35 7.87 13.66
CA ALA A 135 2.13 9.10 14.39
C ALA A 135 1.99 8.81 15.91
N GLU A 136 2.24 9.83 16.73
CA GLU A 136 2.11 9.71 18.19
C GLU A 136 0.65 9.49 18.64
N ASP A 137 -0.32 9.95 17.84
CA ASP A 137 -1.73 9.68 18.09
C ASP A 137 -2.05 8.23 17.71
N PRO A 138 -2.51 7.41 18.66
CA PRO A 138 -2.61 5.98 18.45
C PRO A 138 -3.50 5.64 17.26
N ALA A 139 -2.98 4.77 16.44
CA ALA A 139 -3.69 4.25 15.28
C ALA A 139 -4.81 3.25 15.67
N HIS A 140 -5.53 3.51 16.80
CA HIS A 140 -6.67 2.68 17.18
C HIS A 140 -7.68 2.62 16.04
N GLY A 141 -8.17 1.43 15.72
CA GLY A 141 -9.15 1.22 14.69
C GLY A 141 -8.71 0.20 13.63
N ARG A 142 -9.56 0.05 12.62
CA ARG A 142 -9.40 -0.90 11.51
C ARG A 142 -9.02 -0.15 10.25
N TRP A 143 -7.78 -0.26 9.84
CA TRP A 143 -7.21 0.55 8.79
C TRP A 143 -7.08 -0.20 7.47
N LEU A 144 -7.31 0.50 6.36
CA LEU A 144 -7.06 0.01 5.02
C LEU A 144 -5.81 0.69 4.45
N LEU A 145 -4.70 -0.05 4.37
CA LEU A 145 -3.51 0.37 3.63
C LEU A 145 -3.78 0.33 2.13
N VAL A 146 -3.31 1.37 1.42
CA VAL A 146 -3.42 1.45 -0.04
C VAL A 146 -2.04 1.63 -0.66
N ASP A 147 -1.74 0.81 -1.69
CA ASP A 147 -0.54 0.93 -2.52
C ASP A 147 -0.87 0.68 -4.01
N ASP A 148 0.05 1.04 -4.90
CA ASP A 148 -0.14 0.86 -6.35
C ASP A 148 0.04 -0.61 -6.76
N VAL A 149 1.14 -1.26 -6.40
CA VAL A 149 1.45 -2.63 -6.81
C VAL A 149 2.03 -3.45 -5.68
N LEU A 150 1.39 -4.58 -5.41
CA LEU A 150 1.93 -5.59 -4.52
C LEU A 150 2.94 -6.46 -5.27
N THR A 151 4.21 -6.32 -4.93
CA THR A 151 5.31 -7.17 -5.44
C THR A 151 5.62 -8.31 -4.46
N THR A 152 6.60 -8.14 -3.58
CA THR A 152 6.91 -9.11 -2.52
C THR A 152 6.02 -8.98 -1.30
N GLY A 153 5.43 -7.81 -1.06
CA GLY A 153 4.64 -7.49 0.12
C GLY A 153 5.45 -6.94 1.29
N SER A 154 6.78 -6.91 1.21
CA SER A 154 7.64 -6.48 2.33
C SER A 154 7.29 -5.08 2.84
N THR A 155 7.05 -4.13 1.93
CA THR A 155 6.65 -2.75 2.27
C THR A 155 5.31 -2.71 3.00
N CYS A 156 4.30 -3.45 2.48
CA CYS A 156 2.96 -3.47 3.06
C CYS A 156 2.95 -4.13 4.45
N VAL A 157 3.70 -5.23 4.62
CA VAL A 157 3.81 -5.92 5.92
C VAL A 157 4.55 -5.05 6.93
N ALA A 158 5.65 -4.37 6.56
CA ALA A 158 6.36 -3.47 7.46
C ALA A 158 5.46 -2.30 7.90
N ALA A 159 4.72 -1.70 6.96
CA ALA A 159 3.75 -0.65 7.26
C ALA A 159 2.64 -1.13 8.20
N ALA A 160 2.09 -2.33 7.95
CA ALA A 160 1.05 -2.92 8.79
C ALA A 160 1.56 -3.22 10.20
N GLN A 161 2.77 -3.78 10.34
CA GLN A 161 3.39 -4.04 11.63
C GLN A 161 3.58 -2.74 12.43
N THR A 162 4.07 -1.67 11.79
CA THR A 162 4.22 -0.36 12.44
C THR A 162 2.88 0.16 12.99
N LEU A 163 1.78 -0.03 12.25
CA LEU A 163 0.45 0.37 12.71
C LEU A 163 -0.04 -0.50 13.88
N HIS A 164 0.19 -1.81 13.85
CA HIS A 164 -0.14 -2.70 14.97
C HIS A 164 0.65 -2.35 16.23
N ASP A 165 1.95 -2.08 16.09
CA ASP A 165 2.81 -1.66 17.21
C ASP A 165 2.34 -0.32 17.82
N ALA A 166 1.63 0.51 17.04
CA ALA A 166 1.00 1.76 17.47
C ALA A 166 -0.46 1.58 17.92
N GLY A 167 -1.00 0.36 18.02
CA GLY A 167 -2.31 0.08 18.59
C GLY A 167 -3.44 -0.15 17.57
N ALA A 168 -3.17 -0.32 16.28
CA ALA A 168 -4.20 -0.68 15.30
C ALA A 168 -4.84 -2.03 15.64
N GLU A 169 -6.18 -2.08 15.66
CA GLU A 169 -6.94 -3.30 15.92
C GLU A 169 -6.87 -4.29 14.75
N ALA A 170 -6.91 -3.77 13.54
CA ALA A 170 -6.79 -4.57 12.32
C ALA A 170 -6.23 -3.73 11.17
N VAL A 171 -5.42 -4.36 10.34
CA VAL A 171 -4.89 -3.76 9.13
C VAL A 171 -5.25 -4.61 7.93
N SER A 172 -5.88 -4.00 6.93
CA SER A 172 -6.19 -4.60 5.64
C SER A 172 -5.37 -3.93 4.54
N LEU A 173 -5.28 -4.55 3.38
CA LEU A 173 -4.53 -4.03 2.24
C LEU A 173 -5.38 -4.02 0.98
N ALA A 174 -5.38 -2.91 0.25
CA ALA A 174 -5.89 -2.85 -1.11
C ALA A 174 -4.82 -2.31 -2.06
N THR A 175 -4.64 -2.96 -3.19
CA THR A 175 -3.70 -2.52 -4.24
C THR A 175 -4.36 -2.53 -5.61
N LEU A 176 -3.87 -1.67 -6.49
CA LEU A 176 -4.32 -1.64 -7.87
C LEU A 176 -3.95 -2.95 -8.57
N ALA A 177 -2.76 -3.47 -8.31
CA ALA A 177 -2.30 -4.68 -8.97
C ALA A 177 -1.41 -5.58 -8.10
N LEU A 178 -1.43 -6.88 -8.43
CA LEU A 178 -0.53 -7.92 -7.93
C LEU A 178 0.46 -8.29 -9.02
N ALA A 179 1.75 -8.04 -8.82
CA ALA A 179 2.78 -8.45 -9.78
C ALA A 179 2.92 -9.98 -9.83
N ARG A 180 2.92 -10.57 -11.04
CA ARG A 180 3.34 -11.96 -11.23
C ARG A 180 4.83 -12.11 -10.87
N GLN A 181 5.16 -13.18 -10.18
CA GLN A 181 6.54 -13.59 -9.89
C GLN A 181 6.97 -14.64 -10.88
#